data_385449851ee5f059a8de74f62573a8f4
#
_entry.id   385449851ee5f059a8de74f62573a8f4
#
_cell.length_a   1.000
_cell.length_b   1.000
_cell.length_c   1.000
_cell.angle_alpha   90.00
_cell.angle_beta   90.00
_cell.angle_gamma   90.00
#
_symmetry.space_group_name_H-M   'P 1'
#
loop_
_entity.id
_entity.type
_entity.pdbx_description
1 polymer ?
#
loop_
_entity_poly.entity_id
_entity_poly.type
_entity_poly.pdbx_seq_one_letter_code
_entity_poly.pdbx_strand_id
1 'polypeptide(L)'
;VTSDPPACDVAVKGVSLGSTPLLVTTLESGVHRLTVSSPGYQTKEIDVTLEGRTPIKQEVTLLSDSGTMALTSDPEGAEVLINGIARGRTPCRIDRIPGGTVTVKIQAEGFQPHTREISLAAGEVQNVDVRLTPLPGTLRVVSIPEGARVYIDDEYKGDTPFDLKNAEPKTYRVRVERAGHEPLARDVTLAKAASITEEFRLSKITGRLEIITAPSRATVLISGKKVGITSTHGTDSTAVSDPFAVEEVLEGEHEVEIFRKGYTSQKRRITVKRGETQTLQFKLERQFIPNYEVVTGRAHYKGVLEFMNEEGIHLEIMPGISQTIPMKDVKKHGPLTETE
;
A
#
# COMPACT_ATOMS: atom_id res chain seq x y z
N VAL A 1 -37.35 -63.27 -15.81
CA VAL A 1 -36.22 -62.37 -16.13
C VAL A 1 -35.72 -61.82 -14.85
N THR A 2 -34.42 -61.91 -14.61
CA THR A 2 -33.70 -61.24 -13.53
C THR A 2 -32.65 -60.32 -14.13
N SER A 3 -32.29 -59.24 -13.44
CA SER A 3 -31.29 -58.33 -13.93
C SER A 3 -30.35 -57.82 -12.82
N ASP A 4 -29.17 -57.38 -13.26
CA ASP A 4 -28.25 -56.58 -12.50
C ASP A 4 -27.99 -55.27 -13.31
N PRO A 5 -28.37 -54.04 -12.80
CA PRO A 5 -29.03 -53.83 -11.52
C PRO A 5 -30.44 -54.39 -11.41
N PRO A 6 -31.00 -54.53 -10.21
CA PRO A 6 -32.38 -54.92 -10.02
C PRO A 6 -33.38 -53.87 -10.47
N ALA A 7 -34.65 -54.16 -10.59
CA ALA A 7 -35.75 -53.29 -10.97
C ALA A 7 -35.58 -52.64 -12.36
N CYS A 8 -34.94 -53.31 -13.32
CA CYS A 8 -34.91 -52.88 -14.72
C CYS A 8 -36.28 -53.08 -15.38
N ASP A 9 -36.69 -52.08 -16.20
CA ASP A 9 -37.87 -52.24 -17.04
C ASP A 9 -37.64 -53.27 -18.14
N VAL A 10 -38.60 -54.19 -18.36
CA VAL A 10 -38.58 -55.18 -19.39
C VAL A 10 -39.70 -54.86 -20.35
N ALA A 11 -39.38 -54.69 -21.62
CA ALA A 11 -40.36 -54.39 -22.66
C ALA A 11 -40.25 -55.38 -23.83
N VAL A 12 -41.37 -55.58 -24.54
CA VAL A 12 -41.43 -56.29 -25.82
C VAL A 12 -42.14 -55.42 -26.84
N LYS A 13 -41.48 -55.18 -27.99
CA LYS A 13 -42.01 -54.36 -29.07
C LYS A 13 -42.42 -52.93 -28.54
N GLY A 14 -41.66 -52.38 -27.57
CA GLY A 14 -41.92 -51.08 -26.95
C GLY A 14 -43.02 -51.02 -25.87
N VAL A 15 -43.65 -52.15 -25.56
CA VAL A 15 -44.65 -52.26 -24.50
C VAL A 15 -43.99 -52.83 -23.24
N SER A 16 -44.01 -52.05 -22.14
CA SER A 16 -43.48 -52.51 -20.85
C SER A 16 -44.27 -53.66 -20.28
N LEU A 17 -43.60 -54.73 -19.85
CA LEU A 17 -44.13 -55.84 -19.16
C LEU A 17 -44.02 -55.82 -17.65
N GLY A 18 -43.18 -54.85 -17.15
CA GLY A 18 -42.90 -54.66 -15.73
C GLY A 18 -41.40 -54.63 -15.43
N SER A 19 -41.07 -54.63 -14.13
CA SER A 19 -39.67 -54.47 -13.64
C SER A 19 -39.14 -55.79 -13.08
N THR A 20 -37.85 -56.05 -13.29
CA THR A 20 -37.14 -57.22 -12.75
C THR A 20 -37.03 -57.18 -11.21
N PRO A 21 -37.12 -58.39 -10.53
CA PRO A 21 -37.33 -59.68 -11.09
C PRO A 21 -38.78 -59.89 -11.59
N LEU A 22 -38.94 -60.29 -12.85
CA LEU A 22 -40.25 -60.37 -13.54
C LEU A 22 -40.54 -61.78 -14.01
N LEU A 23 -41.73 -62.26 -13.69
CA LEU A 23 -42.31 -63.48 -14.30
C LEU A 23 -43.28 -63.04 -15.42
N VAL A 24 -42.92 -63.29 -16.66
CA VAL A 24 -43.76 -63.01 -17.83
C VAL A 24 -44.56 -64.27 -18.21
N THR A 25 -45.85 -64.11 -18.16
CA THR A 25 -46.80 -65.28 -18.49
C THR A 25 -47.69 -64.98 -19.69
N THR A 26 -47.55 -63.80 -20.31
CA THR A 26 -48.45 -63.27 -21.34
C THR A 26 -47.90 -63.41 -22.75
N LEU A 27 -46.70 -63.98 -22.94
CA LEU A 27 -46.10 -64.16 -24.25
C LEU A 27 -46.44 -65.53 -24.80
N GLU A 28 -46.75 -65.55 -26.09
CA GLU A 28 -47.03 -66.85 -26.83
C GLU A 28 -45.73 -67.54 -27.20
N SER A 29 -45.84 -68.82 -27.64
CA SER A 29 -44.69 -69.57 -28.15
C SER A 29 -44.12 -68.88 -29.39
N GLY A 30 -42.79 -68.78 -29.47
CA GLY A 30 -42.09 -68.09 -30.56
C GLY A 30 -40.86 -67.33 -30.08
N VAL A 31 -40.22 -66.61 -30.99
CA VAL A 31 -39.07 -65.73 -30.68
C VAL A 31 -39.54 -64.36 -30.32
N HIS A 32 -39.14 -63.89 -29.13
CA HIS A 32 -39.45 -62.55 -28.61
C HIS A 32 -38.19 -61.82 -28.34
N ARG A 33 -38.08 -60.54 -28.83
CA ARG A 33 -37.03 -59.62 -28.47
C ARG A 33 -37.46 -58.86 -27.26
N LEU A 34 -36.75 -59.09 -26.16
CA LEU A 34 -36.91 -58.30 -24.92
C LEU A 34 -35.94 -57.20 -24.93
N THR A 35 -36.42 -55.97 -24.58
CA THR A 35 -35.61 -54.83 -24.31
C THR A 35 -35.57 -54.64 -22.81
N VAL A 36 -34.37 -54.70 -22.23
CA VAL A 36 -34.15 -54.41 -20.78
C VAL A 36 -33.44 -53.15 -20.60
N SER A 37 -34.00 -52.18 -19.82
CA SER A 37 -33.49 -50.86 -19.61
C SER A 37 -33.58 -50.41 -18.15
N SER A 38 -32.65 -49.53 -17.75
CA SER A 38 -32.66 -48.83 -16.46
C SER A 38 -31.99 -47.48 -16.63
N PRO A 39 -32.47 -46.42 -15.95
CA PRO A 39 -31.82 -45.11 -15.98
C PRO A 39 -30.35 -45.20 -15.54
N GLY A 40 -29.40 -44.65 -16.33
CA GLY A 40 -27.97 -44.71 -16.08
C GLY A 40 -27.29 -46.02 -16.53
N TYR A 41 -27.96 -46.80 -17.33
CA TYR A 41 -27.43 -48.03 -17.91
C TYR A 41 -27.74 -48.13 -19.41
N GLN A 42 -26.90 -48.82 -20.15
CA GLN A 42 -27.12 -49.11 -21.57
C GLN A 42 -28.27 -50.07 -21.71
N THR A 43 -29.22 -49.69 -22.53
CA THR A 43 -30.35 -50.66 -22.91
C THR A 43 -29.80 -51.90 -23.59
N LYS A 44 -30.24 -53.05 -23.18
CA LYS A 44 -29.84 -54.34 -23.76
C LYS A 44 -31.02 -55.08 -24.39
N GLU A 45 -30.84 -55.48 -25.60
CA GLU A 45 -31.82 -56.34 -26.30
C GLU A 45 -31.33 -57.74 -26.24
N ILE A 46 -32.27 -58.68 -25.98
CA ILE A 46 -32.03 -60.12 -25.96
C ILE A 46 -33.15 -60.80 -26.68
N ASP A 47 -32.81 -61.81 -27.49
CA ASP A 47 -33.80 -62.68 -28.15
C ASP A 47 -34.04 -63.94 -27.27
N VAL A 48 -35.30 -64.19 -26.95
CA VAL A 48 -35.73 -65.31 -26.11
C VAL A 48 -36.71 -66.15 -26.91
N THR A 49 -36.41 -67.43 -27.07
CA THR A 49 -37.29 -68.39 -27.76
C THR A 49 -38.11 -69.15 -26.74
N LEU A 50 -39.44 -69.02 -26.80
CA LEU A 50 -40.36 -69.71 -25.94
C LEU A 50 -40.89 -70.92 -26.67
N GLU A 51 -40.61 -72.15 -26.12
CA GLU A 51 -41.10 -73.41 -26.65
C GLU A 51 -42.13 -74.02 -25.69
N GLY A 52 -43.40 -74.04 -26.09
CA GLY A 52 -44.49 -74.59 -25.29
C GLY A 52 -44.64 -73.83 -23.93
N ARG A 53 -44.87 -74.60 -22.83
CA ARG A 53 -45.06 -74.11 -21.46
C ARG A 53 -43.84 -74.25 -20.55
N THR A 54 -42.66 -74.52 -21.12
CA THR A 54 -41.42 -74.65 -20.31
C THR A 54 -40.91 -73.32 -19.80
N PRO A 55 -40.76 -73.12 -18.48
CA PRO A 55 -40.21 -71.87 -17.95
C PRO A 55 -38.75 -71.67 -18.38
N ILE A 56 -38.42 -70.52 -18.89
CA ILE A 56 -37.05 -70.11 -19.21
C ILE A 56 -36.59 -69.07 -18.20
N LYS A 57 -35.43 -69.26 -17.57
CA LYS A 57 -34.77 -68.26 -16.73
C LYS A 57 -33.79 -67.46 -17.59
N GLN A 58 -33.98 -66.17 -17.61
CA GLN A 58 -33.09 -65.24 -18.30
C GLN A 58 -32.47 -64.27 -17.27
N GLU A 59 -31.14 -64.19 -17.24
CA GLU A 59 -30.38 -63.27 -16.46
C GLU A 59 -29.73 -62.21 -17.36
N VAL A 60 -29.90 -60.94 -17.03
CA VAL A 60 -29.44 -59.84 -17.86
C VAL A 60 -28.61 -58.89 -17.01
N THR A 61 -27.34 -58.70 -17.38
CA THR A 61 -26.50 -57.64 -16.79
C THR A 61 -26.45 -56.49 -17.75
N LEU A 62 -26.83 -55.26 -17.25
CA LEU A 62 -26.70 -53.99 -17.98
C LEU A 62 -25.36 -53.38 -17.65
N LEU A 63 -24.73 -52.77 -18.65
CA LEU A 63 -23.54 -51.96 -18.48
C LEU A 63 -23.95 -50.56 -18.07
N SER A 64 -23.30 -49.99 -17.06
CA SER A 64 -23.51 -48.58 -16.71
C SER A 64 -23.17 -47.68 -17.92
N ASP A 65 -24.02 -46.72 -18.24
CA ASP A 65 -23.75 -45.69 -19.21
C ASP A 65 -23.13 -44.42 -18.56
N SER A 66 -22.87 -44.53 -17.27
CA SER A 66 -22.32 -43.49 -16.44
C SER A 66 -20.92 -43.83 -15.95
N GLY A 67 -20.10 -42.81 -15.72
CA GLY A 67 -18.79 -42.92 -15.10
C GLY A 67 -18.77 -42.37 -13.68
N THR A 68 -17.60 -42.39 -13.10
CA THR A 68 -17.30 -41.88 -11.74
C THR A 68 -16.16 -40.86 -11.81
N MET A 69 -16.22 -39.81 -11.02
CA MET A 69 -15.09 -38.89 -10.82
C MET A 69 -14.66 -38.86 -9.35
N ALA A 70 -13.37 -39.01 -9.12
CA ALA A 70 -12.73 -38.70 -7.84
C ALA A 70 -12.01 -37.36 -7.98
N LEU A 71 -12.43 -36.35 -7.19
CA LEU A 71 -11.95 -34.97 -7.30
C LEU A 71 -11.24 -34.58 -6.03
N THR A 72 -10.03 -34.05 -6.22
CA THR A 72 -9.22 -33.43 -5.17
C THR A 72 -8.85 -31.99 -5.56
N SER A 73 -8.59 -31.15 -4.58
CA SER A 73 -8.10 -29.81 -4.83
C SER A 73 -7.20 -29.33 -3.71
N ASP A 74 -6.35 -28.35 -4.05
CA ASP A 74 -5.62 -27.49 -3.12
C ASP A 74 -6.11 -26.05 -3.33
N PRO A 75 -6.79 -25.42 -2.31
CA PRO A 75 -7.12 -25.98 -1.01
C PRO A 75 -8.24 -27.06 -1.07
N GLU A 76 -8.28 -27.92 -0.06
CA GLU A 76 -9.40 -28.83 0.16
C GLU A 76 -10.68 -28.07 0.52
N GLY A 77 -11.84 -28.73 0.38
CA GLY A 77 -13.14 -28.12 0.69
C GLY A 77 -13.69 -27.21 -0.41
N ALA A 78 -13.05 -27.17 -1.59
CA ALA A 78 -13.57 -26.46 -2.75
C ALA A 78 -14.88 -27.05 -3.24
N GLU A 79 -15.84 -26.21 -3.62
CA GLU A 79 -17.10 -26.60 -4.17
C GLU A 79 -16.92 -27.16 -5.58
N VAL A 80 -17.56 -28.30 -5.83
CA VAL A 80 -17.53 -29.00 -7.12
C VAL A 80 -18.88 -28.90 -7.81
N LEU A 81 -18.88 -28.36 -9.02
CA LEU A 81 -20.04 -28.34 -9.90
C LEU A 81 -19.78 -29.20 -11.14
N ILE A 82 -20.76 -30.05 -11.47
CA ILE A 82 -20.78 -30.84 -12.70
C ILE A 82 -21.93 -30.33 -13.56
N ASN A 83 -21.63 -29.86 -14.78
CA ASN A 83 -22.59 -29.22 -15.68
C ASN A 83 -23.41 -28.12 -15.00
N GLY A 84 -22.73 -27.29 -14.14
CA GLY A 84 -23.36 -26.20 -13.40
C GLY A 84 -24.14 -26.59 -12.14
N ILE A 85 -24.28 -27.88 -11.84
CA ILE A 85 -24.99 -28.41 -10.67
C ILE A 85 -23.98 -28.76 -9.57
N ALA A 86 -24.13 -28.17 -8.36
CA ALA A 86 -23.31 -28.51 -7.21
C ALA A 86 -23.47 -29.99 -6.82
N ARG A 87 -22.33 -30.68 -6.67
CA ARG A 87 -22.29 -32.14 -6.39
C ARG A 87 -21.55 -32.47 -5.10
N GLY A 88 -20.85 -31.54 -4.49
CA GLY A 88 -20.10 -31.72 -3.24
C GLY A 88 -18.93 -30.78 -3.06
N ARG A 89 -18.03 -31.19 -2.16
CA ARG A 89 -16.77 -30.46 -1.89
C ARG A 89 -15.60 -31.42 -1.91
N THR A 90 -14.46 -30.97 -2.40
CA THR A 90 -13.21 -31.75 -2.44
C THR A 90 -12.66 -32.01 -1.02
N PRO A 91 -12.04 -33.20 -0.77
CA PRO A 91 -12.03 -34.34 -1.65
C PRO A 91 -13.40 -35.05 -1.73
N CYS A 92 -13.86 -35.43 -2.92
CA CYS A 92 -15.12 -36.11 -3.08
C CYS A 92 -15.06 -37.13 -4.23
N ARG A 93 -15.97 -38.13 -4.14
CA ARG A 93 -16.26 -39.10 -5.20
C ARG A 93 -17.69 -38.89 -5.67
N ILE A 94 -17.87 -38.70 -6.97
CA ILE A 94 -19.17 -38.50 -7.59
C ILE A 94 -19.42 -39.64 -8.56
N ASP A 95 -20.38 -40.51 -8.21
CA ASP A 95 -20.79 -41.65 -9.00
C ASP A 95 -21.96 -41.24 -9.91
N ARG A 96 -22.22 -42.08 -10.91
CA ARG A 96 -23.34 -41.96 -11.86
C ARG A 96 -23.38 -40.66 -12.62
N ILE A 97 -22.24 -40.20 -13.10
CA ILE A 97 -22.16 -39.09 -14.01
C ILE A 97 -22.42 -39.62 -15.42
N PRO A 98 -23.41 -39.09 -16.15
CA PRO A 98 -23.68 -39.55 -17.53
C PRO A 98 -22.42 -39.47 -18.39
N GLY A 99 -22.22 -40.51 -19.21
CA GLY A 99 -21.10 -40.54 -20.15
C GLY A 99 -21.17 -39.41 -21.17
N GLY A 100 -20.02 -39.04 -21.71
CA GLY A 100 -19.89 -37.93 -22.66
C GLY A 100 -19.04 -36.79 -22.11
N THR A 101 -19.12 -35.65 -22.75
CA THR A 101 -18.39 -34.44 -22.30
C THR A 101 -19.13 -33.76 -21.16
N VAL A 102 -18.47 -33.64 -20.02
CA VAL A 102 -18.99 -32.95 -18.82
C VAL A 102 -18.11 -31.78 -18.45
N THR A 103 -18.75 -30.67 -18.08
CA THR A 103 -18.04 -29.51 -17.56
C THR A 103 -17.87 -29.63 -16.05
N VAL A 104 -16.63 -29.72 -15.60
CA VAL A 104 -16.25 -29.69 -14.17
C VAL A 104 -15.78 -28.31 -13.79
N LYS A 105 -16.44 -27.66 -12.81
CA LYS A 105 -16.01 -26.43 -12.22
C LYS A 105 -15.70 -26.63 -10.74
N ILE A 106 -14.50 -26.22 -10.32
CA ILE A 106 -14.07 -26.27 -8.93
C ILE A 106 -13.81 -24.83 -8.48
N GLN A 107 -14.42 -24.40 -7.38
CA GLN A 107 -14.32 -23.04 -6.88
C GLN A 107 -14.21 -22.99 -5.36
N ALA A 108 -13.40 -22.00 -4.86
CA ALA A 108 -13.24 -21.71 -3.44
C ALA A 108 -13.14 -20.21 -3.24
N GLU A 109 -13.57 -19.74 -2.08
CA GLU A 109 -13.49 -18.30 -1.71
C GLU A 109 -12.05 -17.83 -1.69
N GLY A 110 -11.79 -16.66 -2.32
CA GLY A 110 -10.45 -16.09 -2.45
C GLY A 110 -9.56 -16.77 -3.51
N PHE A 111 -10.13 -17.62 -4.37
CA PHE A 111 -9.41 -18.28 -5.45
C PHE A 111 -10.12 -18.09 -6.80
N GLN A 112 -9.34 -18.15 -7.88
CA GLN A 112 -9.89 -18.20 -9.24
C GLN A 112 -10.59 -19.52 -9.47
N PRO A 113 -11.86 -19.53 -9.98
CA PRO A 113 -12.52 -20.76 -10.34
C PRO A 113 -11.77 -21.51 -11.45
N HIS A 114 -11.58 -22.83 -11.28
CA HIS A 114 -11.02 -23.68 -12.30
C HIS A 114 -12.16 -24.42 -13.03
N THR A 115 -12.23 -24.27 -14.36
CA THR A 115 -13.25 -24.94 -15.20
C THR A 115 -12.54 -25.76 -16.27
N ARG A 116 -12.97 -27.03 -16.43
CA ARG A 116 -12.42 -27.94 -17.42
C ARG A 116 -13.53 -28.82 -17.99
N GLU A 117 -13.47 -29.09 -19.29
CA GLU A 117 -14.27 -30.10 -19.93
C GLU A 117 -13.54 -31.43 -19.90
N ILE A 118 -14.24 -32.49 -19.50
CA ILE A 118 -13.71 -33.84 -19.38
C ILE A 118 -14.64 -34.81 -20.15
N SER A 119 -14.06 -35.62 -21.02
CA SER A 119 -14.78 -36.72 -21.65
C SER A 119 -14.74 -37.92 -20.72
N LEU A 120 -15.90 -38.37 -20.27
CA LEU A 120 -16.07 -39.49 -19.35
C LEU A 120 -16.70 -40.66 -20.09
N ALA A 121 -15.99 -41.76 -20.16
CA ALA A 121 -16.54 -43.00 -20.74
C ALA A 121 -17.43 -43.76 -19.76
N ALA A 122 -18.31 -44.60 -20.29
CA ALA A 122 -19.13 -45.47 -19.49
C ALA A 122 -18.26 -46.45 -18.68
N GLY A 123 -18.53 -46.55 -17.38
CA GLY A 123 -17.77 -47.38 -16.44
C GLY A 123 -16.39 -46.83 -16.04
N GLU A 124 -15.98 -45.70 -16.60
CA GLU A 124 -14.68 -45.10 -16.30
C GLU A 124 -14.65 -44.47 -14.91
N VAL A 125 -13.48 -44.54 -14.25
CA VAL A 125 -13.17 -43.80 -13.03
C VAL A 125 -12.09 -42.74 -13.37
N GLN A 126 -12.50 -41.51 -13.45
CA GLN A 126 -11.60 -40.37 -13.75
C GLN A 126 -11.14 -39.73 -12.46
N ASN A 127 -9.82 -39.57 -12.30
CA ASN A 127 -9.23 -38.80 -11.21
C ASN A 127 -8.93 -37.38 -11.69
N VAL A 128 -9.37 -36.39 -10.92
CA VAL A 128 -9.21 -34.96 -11.21
C VAL A 128 -8.58 -34.30 -10.00
N ASP A 129 -7.34 -33.85 -10.15
CA ASP A 129 -6.61 -33.10 -9.13
C ASP A 129 -6.40 -31.68 -9.64
N VAL A 130 -6.77 -30.66 -8.80
CA VAL A 130 -6.75 -29.23 -9.18
C VAL A 130 -6.12 -28.40 -8.10
N ARG A 131 -5.11 -27.66 -8.49
CA ARG A 131 -4.58 -26.56 -7.66
C ARG A 131 -5.21 -25.26 -8.07
N LEU A 132 -5.97 -24.62 -7.16
CA LEU A 132 -6.62 -23.34 -7.40
C LEU A 132 -5.61 -22.18 -7.21
N THR A 133 -5.68 -21.19 -8.10
CA THR A 133 -4.85 -19.99 -8.03
C THR A 133 -5.48 -18.97 -7.08
N PRO A 134 -4.78 -18.51 -6.04
CA PRO A 134 -5.29 -17.47 -5.16
C PRO A 134 -5.59 -16.17 -5.92
N LEU A 135 -6.67 -15.50 -5.57
CA LEU A 135 -6.94 -14.16 -6.08
C LEU A 135 -5.95 -13.15 -5.48
N PRO A 136 -5.37 -12.26 -6.31
CA PRO A 136 -4.48 -11.23 -5.84
C PRO A 136 -5.23 -10.20 -5.01
N GLY A 137 -4.47 -9.49 -4.16
CA GLY A 137 -4.95 -8.40 -3.32
C GLY A 137 -4.35 -7.05 -3.69
N THR A 138 -4.60 -6.05 -2.85
CA THR A 138 -3.99 -4.72 -2.91
C THR A 138 -3.46 -4.33 -1.54
N LEU A 139 -2.19 -3.91 -1.49
CA LEU A 139 -1.57 -3.33 -0.30
C LEU A 139 -1.32 -1.84 -0.55
N ARG A 140 -1.99 -0.99 0.22
CA ARG A 140 -1.75 0.45 0.25
C ARG A 140 -0.84 0.79 1.43
N VAL A 141 0.26 1.50 1.15
CA VAL A 141 1.22 1.98 2.14
C VAL A 141 1.10 3.49 2.25
N VAL A 142 0.85 3.99 3.44
CA VAL A 142 0.82 5.42 3.76
C VAL A 142 1.80 5.74 4.88
N SER A 143 2.27 6.98 4.97
CA SER A 143 3.15 7.40 6.07
C SER A 143 2.83 8.78 6.60
N ILE A 144 3.26 9.03 7.82
CA ILE A 144 3.26 10.35 8.45
C ILE A 144 4.71 10.62 8.89
N PRO A 145 5.35 11.65 8.28
CA PRO A 145 4.88 12.50 7.18
C PRO A 145 4.84 11.77 5.82
N GLU A 146 4.03 12.27 4.89
CA GLU A 146 3.90 11.73 3.52
C GLU A 146 5.18 11.92 2.69
N GLY A 147 5.29 11.22 1.55
CA GLY A 147 6.44 11.30 0.64
C GLY A 147 7.66 10.57 1.18
N ALA A 148 7.46 9.50 1.95
CA ALA A 148 8.52 8.61 2.37
C ALA A 148 8.73 7.51 1.34
N ARG A 149 9.97 7.08 1.13
CA ARG A 149 10.33 5.99 0.21
C ARG A 149 9.85 4.66 0.74
N VAL A 150 9.17 3.90 -0.10
CA VAL A 150 8.64 2.56 0.20
C VAL A 150 9.50 1.50 -0.43
N TYR A 151 9.95 0.56 0.38
CA TYR A 151 10.63 -0.66 -0.05
C TYR A 151 9.77 -1.86 0.32
N ILE A 152 9.60 -2.77 -0.62
CA ILE A 152 8.89 -4.03 -0.42
C ILE A 152 9.84 -5.16 -0.77
N ASP A 153 10.08 -6.07 0.18
CA ASP A 153 11.06 -7.14 0.06
C ASP A 153 12.45 -6.59 -0.37
N ASP A 154 12.86 -5.45 0.27
CA ASP A 154 14.09 -4.69 0.05
C ASP A 154 14.23 -4.00 -1.32
N GLU A 155 13.22 -4.07 -2.19
CA GLU A 155 13.20 -3.38 -3.47
C GLU A 155 12.40 -2.06 -3.37
N TYR A 156 12.99 -0.93 -3.85
CA TYR A 156 12.30 0.35 -3.93
C TYR A 156 11.12 0.28 -4.90
N LYS A 157 9.92 0.67 -4.45
CA LYS A 157 8.69 0.61 -5.25
C LYS A 157 8.09 1.98 -5.56
N GLY A 158 8.39 3.00 -4.77
CA GLY A 158 7.84 4.35 -4.93
C GLY A 158 7.79 5.10 -3.60
N ASP A 159 7.07 6.20 -3.57
CA ASP A 159 6.89 7.06 -2.39
C ASP A 159 5.45 6.99 -1.88
N THR A 160 5.27 7.18 -0.56
CA THR A 160 3.92 7.20 0.06
C THR A 160 3.13 8.43 -0.35
N PRO A 161 1.79 8.27 -0.64
CA PRO A 161 1.03 7.03 -0.59
C PRO A 161 1.31 6.12 -1.80
N PHE A 162 1.56 4.82 -1.56
CA PHE A 162 1.90 3.85 -2.57
C PHE A 162 0.92 2.68 -2.59
N ASP A 163 0.47 2.24 -3.78
CA ASP A 163 -0.45 1.11 -3.96
C ASP A 163 0.24 -0.04 -4.71
N LEU A 164 0.48 -1.16 -4.03
CA LEU A 164 0.86 -2.42 -4.66
C LEU A 164 -0.41 -3.15 -5.11
N LYS A 165 -0.75 -3.04 -6.39
CA LYS A 165 -1.92 -3.68 -7.00
C LYS A 165 -1.59 -5.08 -7.51
N ASN A 166 -2.60 -5.96 -7.58
CA ASN A 166 -2.45 -7.34 -8.04
C ASN A 166 -1.35 -8.11 -7.29
N ALA A 167 -1.22 -7.83 -6.00
CA ALA A 167 -0.22 -8.43 -5.16
C ALA A 167 -0.61 -9.85 -4.77
N GLU A 168 0.34 -10.78 -4.82
CA GLU A 168 0.15 -12.14 -4.37
C GLU A 168 -0.16 -12.19 -2.86
N PRO A 169 -1.06 -13.07 -2.40
CA PRO A 169 -1.33 -13.24 -0.98
C PRO A 169 -0.15 -13.91 -0.28
N LYS A 170 0.67 -13.10 0.35
CA LYS A 170 1.85 -13.51 1.15
C LYS A 170 2.17 -12.47 2.20
N THR A 171 3.16 -12.74 3.02
CA THR A 171 3.77 -11.73 3.89
C THR A 171 4.83 -10.97 3.14
N TYR A 172 4.71 -9.63 3.15
CA TYR A 172 5.64 -8.68 2.57
C TYR A 172 6.43 -7.99 3.67
N ARG A 173 7.73 -7.86 3.52
CA ARG A 173 8.53 -6.98 4.36
C ARG A 173 8.47 -5.56 3.82
N VAL A 174 7.70 -4.69 4.47
CA VAL A 174 7.54 -3.28 4.09
C VAL A 174 8.46 -2.42 4.95
N ARG A 175 9.34 -1.66 4.32
CA ARG A 175 10.23 -0.69 4.94
C ARG A 175 9.98 0.69 4.36
N VAL A 176 9.83 1.67 5.25
CA VAL A 176 9.52 3.06 4.88
C VAL A 176 10.61 3.97 5.43
N GLU A 177 11.18 4.83 4.56
CA GLU A 177 12.30 5.72 4.89
C GLU A 177 12.03 7.15 4.44
N ARG A 178 12.43 8.12 5.26
CA ARG A 178 12.38 9.53 4.93
C ARG A 178 13.59 10.24 5.53
N ALA A 179 14.19 11.17 4.78
CA ALA A 179 15.30 11.99 5.29
C ALA A 179 14.92 12.70 6.59
N GLY A 180 15.82 12.67 7.57
CA GLY A 180 15.59 13.23 8.91
C GLY A 180 14.62 12.45 9.80
N HIS A 181 14.25 11.21 9.42
CA HIS A 181 13.36 10.35 10.19
C HIS A 181 13.94 8.94 10.32
N GLU A 182 13.61 8.27 11.41
CA GLU A 182 13.98 6.87 11.62
C GLU A 182 13.25 5.98 10.62
N PRO A 183 13.97 5.08 9.91
CA PRO A 183 13.32 4.11 9.04
C PRO A 183 12.49 3.14 9.88
N LEU A 184 11.33 2.77 9.37
CA LEU A 184 10.43 1.83 10.03
C LEU A 184 10.13 0.66 9.10
N ALA A 185 10.31 -0.57 9.59
CA ALA A 185 10.01 -1.78 8.86
C ALA A 185 9.00 -2.64 9.62
N ARG A 186 8.09 -3.27 8.89
CA ARG A 186 7.09 -4.21 9.39
C ARG A 186 6.85 -5.32 8.39
N ASP A 187 6.51 -6.50 8.91
CA ASP A 187 6.00 -7.59 8.11
C ASP A 187 4.47 -7.45 8.00
N VAL A 188 3.97 -7.38 6.76
CA VAL A 188 2.57 -7.14 6.43
C VAL A 188 2.03 -8.35 5.68
N THR A 189 1.06 -9.05 6.27
CA THR A 189 0.44 -10.21 5.63
C THR A 189 -0.78 -9.79 4.83
N LEU A 190 -0.72 -10.01 3.51
CA LEU A 190 -1.83 -9.77 2.60
C LEU A 190 -2.58 -11.09 2.39
N ALA A 191 -3.84 -11.12 2.81
CA ALA A 191 -4.72 -12.24 2.56
C ALA A 191 -5.22 -12.25 1.09
N LYS A 192 -5.77 -13.40 0.65
CA LYS A 192 -6.35 -13.56 -0.69
C LYS A 192 -7.49 -12.57 -0.91
N ALA A 193 -7.53 -11.93 -2.07
CA ALA A 193 -8.54 -10.95 -2.46
C ALA A 193 -8.69 -9.77 -1.49
N ALA A 194 -7.75 -9.57 -0.56
CA ALA A 194 -7.81 -8.52 0.43
C ALA A 194 -7.34 -7.18 -0.12
N SER A 195 -7.93 -6.09 0.41
CA SER A 195 -7.43 -4.74 0.23
C SER A 195 -7.14 -4.17 1.61
N ILE A 196 -5.87 -3.92 1.90
CA ILE A 196 -5.42 -3.43 3.20
C ILE A 196 -4.66 -2.13 3.06
N THR A 197 -4.70 -1.29 4.09
CA THR A 197 -3.92 -0.06 4.20
C THR A 197 -3.08 -0.11 5.45
N GLU A 198 -1.76 0.10 5.29
CA GLU A 198 -0.80 0.15 6.39
C GLU A 198 -0.26 1.57 6.55
N GLU A 199 -0.37 2.11 7.77
CA GLU A 199 0.14 3.43 8.12
C GLU A 199 1.45 3.32 8.90
N PHE A 200 2.48 4.05 8.42
CA PHE A 200 3.81 4.15 9.02
C PHE A 200 4.02 5.55 9.60
N ARG A 201 4.05 5.67 10.91
CA ARG A 201 4.37 6.92 11.62
C ARG A 201 5.87 6.96 11.88
N LEU A 202 6.58 7.85 11.19
CA LEU A 202 8.03 7.96 11.28
C LEU A 202 8.43 8.96 12.36
N SER A 203 9.34 8.54 13.24
CA SER A 203 9.92 9.40 14.27
C SER A 203 11.01 10.29 13.68
N LYS A 204 11.01 11.58 14.03
CA LYS A 204 12.07 12.52 13.60
C LYS A 204 13.40 12.14 14.22
N ILE A 205 14.46 12.24 13.43
CA ILE A 205 15.83 12.24 13.94
C ILE A 205 16.23 13.69 14.09
N THR A 206 16.48 14.15 15.31
CA THR A 206 16.75 15.55 15.64
C THR A 206 18.03 15.72 16.44
N GLY A 207 18.63 16.91 16.32
CA GLY A 207 19.65 17.43 17.21
C GLY A 207 19.22 18.78 17.80
N ARG A 208 20.10 19.40 18.55
CA ARG A 208 19.92 20.70 19.20
C ARG A 208 20.96 21.71 18.71
N LEU A 209 20.55 22.97 18.52
CA LEU A 209 21.47 24.07 18.26
C LEU A 209 21.41 25.08 19.42
N GLU A 210 22.58 25.57 19.81
CA GLU A 210 22.73 26.72 20.69
C GLU A 210 23.37 27.85 19.92
N ILE A 211 22.69 28.97 19.78
CA ILE A 211 23.13 30.11 18.95
C ILE A 211 23.44 31.29 19.85
N ILE A 212 24.66 31.77 19.76
CA ILE A 212 25.16 32.96 20.48
C ILE A 212 25.51 34.02 19.46
N THR A 213 25.03 35.25 19.66
CA THR A 213 25.30 36.36 18.78
C THR A 213 25.91 37.54 19.52
N ALA A 214 26.82 38.21 18.87
CA ALA A 214 27.34 39.50 19.29
C ALA A 214 27.11 40.47 18.11
N PRO A 215 26.25 41.51 18.27
CA PRO A 215 25.41 41.78 19.43
C PRO A 215 24.18 40.87 19.58
N SER A 216 23.54 40.94 20.73
CA SER A 216 22.26 40.26 21.03
C SER A 216 21.10 40.87 20.22
N ARG A 217 19.86 40.31 20.37
CA ARG A 217 18.62 40.72 19.66
C ARG A 217 18.74 40.58 18.15
N ALA A 218 19.49 39.58 17.69
CA ALA A 218 19.56 39.20 16.31
C ALA A 218 18.50 38.14 15.98
N THR A 219 17.84 38.28 14.85
CA THR A 219 16.89 37.31 14.33
C THR A 219 17.64 36.09 13.81
N VAL A 220 17.18 34.88 14.18
CA VAL A 220 17.74 33.60 13.77
C VAL A 220 16.79 32.96 12.78
N LEU A 221 17.32 32.61 11.61
CA LEU A 221 16.62 31.78 10.62
C LEU A 221 17.38 30.47 10.43
N ILE A 222 16.64 29.37 10.28
CA ILE A 222 17.19 28.06 9.92
C ILE A 222 16.47 27.60 8.66
N SER A 223 17.23 27.34 7.60
CA SER A 223 16.70 26.97 6.28
C SER A 223 15.61 27.92 5.80
N GLY A 224 15.82 29.25 5.99
CA GLY A 224 14.92 30.33 5.59
C GLY A 224 13.73 30.57 6.53
N LYS A 225 13.50 29.70 7.53
CA LYS A 225 12.42 29.85 8.50
C LYS A 225 12.91 30.57 9.77
N LYS A 226 12.23 31.65 10.17
CA LYS A 226 12.50 32.32 11.43
C LYS A 226 12.17 31.43 12.62
N VAL A 227 13.17 31.16 13.49
CA VAL A 227 13.02 30.33 14.70
C VAL A 227 12.99 31.14 15.98
N GLY A 228 13.55 32.38 15.96
CA GLY A 228 13.48 33.26 17.11
C GLY A 228 14.41 34.47 17.03
N ILE A 229 14.66 35.08 18.18
CA ILE A 229 15.54 36.23 18.33
C ILE A 229 16.42 35.96 19.56
N THR A 230 17.75 36.18 19.43
CA THR A 230 18.68 36.05 20.54
C THR A 230 18.45 37.15 21.58
N SER A 231 18.61 36.84 22.85
CA SER A 231 18.41 37.74 23.98
C SER A 231 19.62 37.76 24.90
N THR A 232 19.65 38.73 25.83
CA THR A 232 20.58 38.81 26.93
C THR A 232 19.83 39.22 28.20
N HIS A 233 20.28 38.81 29.35
CA HIS A 233 19.71 39.20 30.63
C HIS A 233 19.86 40.69 30.95
N GLY A 234 20.75 41.39 30.27
CA GLY A 234 20.97 42.83 30.43
C GLY A 234 20.16 43.71 29.48
N THR A 235 20.15 45.01 29.73
CA THR A 235 19.53 46.02 28.86
C THR A 235 20.43 46.39 27.66
N ASP A 236 21.71 46.07 27.74
CA ASP A 236 22.70 46.38 26.68
C ASP A 236 22.47 45.48 25.46
N SER A 237 21.91 46.10 24.42
CA SER A 237 21.65 45.39 23.16
C SER A 237 22.92 45.15 22.34
N THR A 238 24.07 45.72 22.72
CA THR A 238 25.37 45.49 22.06
C THR A 238 26.12 44.32 22.68
N ALA A 239 25.70 43.86 23.86
CA ALA A 239 26.30 42.73 24.55
C ALA A 239 26.13 41.41 23.77
N VAL A 240 26.95 40.45 24.11
CA VAL A 240 26.83 39.04 23.65
C VAL A 240 25.53 38.45 24.19
N SER A 241 24.82 37.73 23.36
CA SER A 241 23.58 37.08 23.79
C SER A 241 23.84 35.88 24.70
N ASP A 242 22.85 35.56 25.50
CA ASP A 242 22.76 34.21 26.10
C ASP A 242 22.61 33.15 24.99
N PRO A 243 22.93 31.88 25.25
CA PRO A 243 22.68 30.79 24.31
C PRO A 243 21.19 30.66 23.97
N PHE A 244 20.83 30.90 22.72
CA PHE A 244 19.48 30.69 22.20
C PHE A 244 19.35 29.25 21.75
N ALA A 245 18.61 28.43 22.49
CA ALA A 245 18.40 27.03 22.18
C ALA A 245 17.32 26.84 21.12
N VAL A 246 17.60 26.05 20.10
CA VAL A 246 16.65 25.57 19.11
C VAL A 246 16.60 24.06 19.23
N GLU A 247 15.50 23.56 19.77
CA GLU A 247 15.25 22.14 19.96
C GLU A 247 14.69 21.50 18.68
N GLU A 248 14.80 20.18 18.56
CA GLU A 248 14.22 19.38 17.48
C GLU A 248 14.57 19.83 16.05
N VAL A 249 15.82 20.26 15.84
CA VAL A 249 16.31 20.53 14.49
C VAL A 249 16.55 19.20 13.79
N LEU A 250 15.93 19.00 12.63
CA LEU A 250 16.07 17.74 11.88
C LEU A 250 17.54 17.44 11.56
N GLU A 251 17.88 16.15 11.56
CA GLU A 251 19.19 15.69 11.09
C GLU A 251 19.38 16.06 9.61
N GLY A 252 20.57 16.53 9.26
CA GLY A 252 20.95 16.89 7.90
C GLY A 252 21.62 18.25 7.79
N GLU A 253 21.72 18.73 6.55
CA GLU A 253 22.30 20.04 6.25
C GLU A 253 21.28 21.16 6.42
N HIS A 254 21.69 22.22 7.12
CA HIS A 254 20.89 23.42 7.34
C HIS A 254 21.72 24.68 7.08
N GLU A 255 21.07 25.71 6.53
CA GLU A 255 21.63 27.05 6.49
C GLU A 255 21.10 27.84 7.69
N VAL A 256 22.01 28.29 8.56
CA VAL A 256 21.69 29.19 9.66
C VAL A 256 22.03 30.59 9.21
N GLU A 257 21.02 31.48 9.21
CA GLU A 257 21.18 32.90 8.90
C GLU A 257 20.85 33.76 10.12
N ILE A 258 21.75 34.70 10.42
CA ILE A 258 21.58 35.63 11.51
C ILE A 258 21.45 37.02 10.90
N PHE A 259 20.36 37.69 11.23
CA PHE A 259 20.03 39.05 10.76
C PHE A 259 19.75 40.00 11.92
N ARG A 260 20.32 41.21 11.84
CA ARG A 260 19.96 42.32 12.72
C ARG A 260 20.02 43.62 11.93
N LYS A 261 19.00 44.50 12.11
CA LYS A 261 18.96 45.81 11.45
C LYS A 261 20.20 46.65 11.83
N GLY A 262 20.89 47.22 10.84
CA GLY A 262 22.11 47.97 11.00
C GLY A 262 23.40 47.15 11.11
N TYR A 263 23.29 45.83 10.81
CA TYR A 263 24.43 44.90 10.80
C TYR A 263 24.40 44.05 9.53
N THR A 264 25.57 43.62 9.10
CA THR A 264 25.71 42.70 7.97
C THR A 264 25.21 41.33 8.39
N SER A 265 24.28 40.74 7.62
CA SER A 265 23.80 39.40 7.87
C SER A 265 24.90 38.36 7.68
N GLN A 266 24.88 37.28 8.46
CA GLN A 266 25.81 36.16 8.31
C GLN A 266 25.04 34.89 8.07
N LYS A 267 25.56 34.08 7.14
CA LYS A 267 25.04 32.77 6.81
C LYS A 267 26.10 31.68 7.04
N ARG A 268 25.69 30.55 7.60
CA ARG A 268 26.58 29.40 7.81
C ARG A 268 25.84 28.11 7.51
N ARG A 269 26.42 27.27 6.68
CA ARG A 269 25.96 25.91 6.48
C ARG A 269 26.51 25.02 7.59
N ILE A 270 25.67 24.20 8.17
CA ILE A 270 25.96 23.26 9.25
C ILE A 270 25.34 21.91 8.95
N THR A 271 25.86 20.87 9.57
CA THR A 271 25.25 19.53 9.56
C THR A 271 24.84 19.20 10.99
N VAL A 272 23.53 18.97 11.17
CA VAL A 272 22.97 18.52 12.45
C VAL A 272 23.00 17.00 12.49
N LYS A 273 23.48 16.42 13.59
CA LYS A 273 23.52 14.98 13.80
C LYS A 273 22.58 14.60 14.93
N ARG A 274 22.14 13.34 14.89
CA ARG A 274 21.25 12.74 15.88
C ARG A 274 21.73 12.95 17.31
N GLY A 275 20.88 13.56 18.14
CA GLY A 275 21.14 13.77 19.57
C GLY A 275 22.30 14.68 19.92
N GLU A 276 22.96 15.28 18.92
CA GLU A 276 24.08 16.21 19.12
C GLU A 276 23.59 17.60 19.45
N THR A 277 24.23 18.27 20.41
CA THR A 277 24.08 19.70 20.66
C THR A 277 25.27 20.43 20.04
N GLN A 278 25.00 21.32 19.08
CA GLN A 278 26.01 22.10 18.41
C GLN A 278 25.88 23.58 18.79
N THR A 279 26.97 24.19 19.32
CA THR A 279 27.01 25.59 19.66
C THR A 279 27.60 26.43 18.51
N LEU A 280 26.86 27.43 18.05
CA LEU A 280 27.25 28.35 16.96
C LEU A 280 27.38 29.76 17.51
N GLN A 281 28.53 30.38 17.22
CA GLN A 281 28.79 31.76 17.59
C GLN A 281 28.88 32.62 16.34
N PHE A 282 28.18 33.80 16.38
CA PHE A 282 28.16 34.78 15.30
C PHE A 282 28.51 36.15 15.85
N LYS A 283 29.52 36.79 15.26
CA LYS A 283 29.89 38.18 15.54
C LYS A 283 29.50 39.03 14.34
N LEU A 284 28.40 39.77 14.48
CA LEU A 284 27.88 40.60 13.38
C LEU A 284 28.68 41.93 13.31
N GLU A 285 29.02 42.32 12.08
CA GLU A 285 29.68 43.57 11.82
C GLU A 285 28.63 44.68 11.61
N ARG A 286 28.84 45.84 12.29
CA ARG A 286 27.95 46.99 12.14
C ARG A 286 28.03 47.52 10.72
N GLN A 287 26.89 47.70 10.10
CA GLN A 287 26.78 48.30 8.79
C GLN A 287 26.58 49.81 8.96
N PHE A 288 27.46 50.58 8.38
CA PHE A 288 27.33 52.06 8.37
C PHE A 288 26.35 52.46 7.27
N ILE A 289 25.12 52.83 7.65
CA ILE A 289 24.09 53.32 6.74
C ILE A 289 23.72 54.72 7.18
N PRO A 290 24.20 55.76 6.48
CA PRO A 290 23.85 57.13 6.79
C PRO A 290 22.32 57.31 6.74
N ASN A 291 21.74 57.89 7.80
CA ASN A 291 20.30 58.15 7.91
C ASN A 291 19.98 59.64 8.07
N TYR A 292 20.99 60.46 8.14
CA TYR A 292 20.84 61.88 8.38
C TYR A 292 21.86 62.72 7.60
N GLU A 293 21.43 63.90 7.16
CA GLU A 293 22.32 64.88 6.53
C GLU A 293 22.36 66.19 7.28
N VAL A 294 23.53 66.80 7.28
CA VAL A 294 23.75 68.15 7.82
C VAL A 294 24.57 68.98 6.84
N VAL A 295 24.00 70.07 6.42
CA VAL A 295 24.67 71.06 5.52
C VAL A 295 25.11 72.29 6.30
N THR A 296 26.38 72.55 6.20
CA THR A 296 26.99 73.76 6.79
C THR A 296 27.40 74.75 5.68
N GLY A 297 27.95 75.90 6.04
CA GLY A 297 28.51 76.80 5.07
C GLY A 297 29.79 76.32 4.38
N ARG A 298 30.41 75.25 4.89
CA ARG A 298 31.72 74.77 4.45
C ARG A 298 31.71 73.33 3.98
N ALA A 299 30.73 72.48 4.44
CA ALA A 299 30.70 71.07 4.15
C ALA A 299 29.27 70.53 4.21
N HIS A 300 29.07 69.40 3.54
CA HIS A 300 27.88 68.58 3.59
C HIS A 300 28.24 67.24 4.24
N TYR A 301 27.66 66.97 5.39
CA TYR A 301 27.86 65.72 6.15
C TYR A 301 26.68 64.75 5.94
N LYS A 302 26.98 63.49 5.68
CA LYS A 302 26.01 62.43 5.72
C LYS A 302 26.49 61.41 6.71
N GLY A 303 25.62 60.96 7.63
CA GLY A 303 26.01 60.05 8.68
C GLY A 303 24.83 59.45 9.39
N VAL A 304 25.11 58.68 10.45
CA VAL A 304 24.09 58.15 11.35
C VAL A 304 23.90 59.18 12.48
N LEU A 305 22.68 59.73 12.64
CA LEU A 305 22.36 60.64 13.74
C LEU A 305 22.46 59.87 15.06
N GLU A 306 23.36 60.28 15.94
CA GLU A 306 23.49 59.77 17.30
C GLU A 306 22.55 60.48 18.24
N PHE A 307 22.68 61.80 18.32
CA PHE A 307 21.75 62.70 19.04
C PHE A 307 21.88 64.12 18.52
N MET A 308 20.97 65.01 18.94
CA MET A 308 20.96 66.42 18.65
C MET A 308 20.55 67.16 19.92
N ASN A 309 21.27 68.26 20.25
CA ASN A 309 20.99 69.12 21.36
C ASN A 309 21.24 70.60 20.98
N GLU A 310 21.16 71.49 21.93
CA GLU A 310 21.38 72.95 21.70
C GLU A 310 22.80 73.25 21.25
N GLU A 311 23.79 72.44 21.60
CA GLU A 311 25.20 72.64 21.25
C GLU A 311 25.52 72.25 19.81
N GLY A 312 24.82 71.18 19.29
CA GLY A 312 25.09 70.71 17.95
C GLY A 312 24.42 69.40 17.60
N ILE A 313 24.72 68.97 16.39
CA ILE A 313 24.27 67.68 15.85
C ILE A 313 25.44 66.68 15.88
N HIS A 314 25.26 65.56 16.59
CA HIS A 314 26.25 64.52 16.70
C HIS A 314 25.95 63.44 15.65
N LEU A 315 26.86 63.35 14.67
CA LEU A 315 26.77 62.42 13.57
C LEU A 315 27.94 61.40 13.59
N GLU A 316 27.67 60.13 13.52
CA GLU A 316 28.69 59.21 13.10
C GLU A 316 28.85 59.35 11.58
N ILE A 317 30.00 59.90 11.14
CA ILE A 317 30.29 60.22 9.73
C ILE A 317 31.03 59.09 9.00
N MET A 318 31.64 58.17 9.76
CA MET A 318 32.25 56.91 9.33
C MET A 318 32.08 55.87 10.44
N PRO A 319 32.20 54.58 10.17
CA PRO A 319 32.08 53.55 11.20
C PRO A 319 32.99 53.85 12.41
N GLY A 320 32.39 54.10 13.58
CA GLY A 320 33.11 54.39 14.82
C GLY A 320 33.73 55.78 14.90
N ILE A 321 33.51 56.67 13.95
CA ILE A 321 34.00 58.06 13.95
C ILE A 321 32.80 58.99 14.00
N SER A 322 32.60 59.61 15.17
CA SER A 322 31.53 60.60 15.38
C SER A 322 32.09 61.97 15.35
N GLN A 323 31.34 62.95 14.81
CA GLN A 323 31.64 64.34 14.77
C GLN A 323 30.46 65.17 15.26
N THR A 324 30.76 66.15 16.12
CA THR A 324 29.79 67.13 16.56
C THR A 324 29.85 68.33 15.61
N ILE A 325 28.72 68.65 14.99
CA ILE A 325 28.55 69.79 14.11
C ILE A 325 27.82 70.86 14.91
N PRO A 326 28.48 71.98 15.24
CA PRO A 326 27.88 73.01 16.08
C PRO A 326 26.61 73.59 15.44
N MET A 327 25.53 73.78 16.20
CA MET A 327 24.25 74.27 15.69
C MET A 327 24.35 75.60 14.96
N LYS A 328 25.25 76.48 15.41
CA LYS A 328 25.53 77.81 14.78
C LYS A 328 26.05 77.69 13.34
N ASP A 329 26.66 76.62 12.97
CA ASP A 329 27.25 76.37 11.65
C ASP A 329 26.29 75.70 10.70
N VAL A 330 25.15 75.17 11.20
CA VAL A 330 24.15 74.38 10.46
C VAL A 330 23.27 75.34 9.65
N LYS A 331 23.22 75.11 8.33
CA LYS A 331 22.30 75.82 7.41
C LYS A 331 21.03 74.98 7.12
N LYS A 332 21.18 73.66 7.03
CA LYS A 332 20.08 72.74 6.78
C LYS A 332 20.44 71.41 7.39
N HIS A 333 19.48 70.72 7.98
CA HIS A 333 19.63 69.36 8.43
C HIS A 333 18.29 68.56 8.29
N GLY A 334 18.37 67.26 8.22
CA GLY A 334 17.18 66.41 8.16
C GLY A 334 17.52 64.96 7.91
N PRO A 335 16.52 64.09 8.05
CA PRO A 335 16.68 62.69 7.70
C PRO A 335 16.94 62.54 6.20
N LEU A 336 17.85 61.64 5.82
CA LEU A 336 17.99 61.22 4.45
C LEU A 336 16.75 60.45 4.07
N THR A 337 15.98 60.90 3.07
CA THR A 337 14.91 60.11 2.47
C THR A 337 15.53 58.91 1.78
N GLU A 338 15.07 57.70 2.14
CA GLU A 338 15.42 56.47 1.38
C GLU A 338 15.04 56.72 -0.08
N THR A 339 16.04 56.88 -0.94
CA THR A 339 15.80 56.75 -2.39
C THR A 339 15.52 55.28 -2.66
N GLU A 340 14.31 55.00 -3.23
CA GLU A 340 13.87 53.67 -3.66
C GLU A 340 14.92 52.91 -4.46
#